data_34277d42125b6c1cb83bbf718d1814c9
#
_entry.id   34277d42125b6c1cb83bbf718d1814c9
#
_cell.length_a   1.000
_cell.length_b   1.000
_cell.length_c   1.000
_cell.angle_alpha   90.00
_cell.angle_beta   90.00
_cell.angle_gamma   90.00
#
_symmetry.space_group_name_H-M   'P 1'
#
loop_
_entity.id
_entity.type
_entity.pdbx_description
1 polymer ?
#
loop_
_entity_poly.entity_id
_entity_poly.type
_entity_poly.pdbx_seq_one_letter_code
_entity_poly.pdbx_strand_id
1 'polypeptide(L)'
;MGAQQRTRMLVVGSTLTLALAACSGGGGGGTSEVVDIAVNPWVGYEANAGVVGHLLSEEMGFTVEYKTLAEQVSWEGFETGEVDAIVENWGHADLIQTYVTEKAVAVAAGSTGIDGIIGWYVPPWMATEYPDITDWENLNGYAEMFKTSESGDKGQFLAGDPSFVTSDQGIIDGLELDFQVVYAGSEAALIEAFRSAEANKTPLLGYFYSPQWFLNEVPLVKIDLPPYTEGCDADPAAITCDYAPYSPLDKYISKNLEDNAPRAAQFIKNFQWTAEHQNTVSNYITNDAMSREDAAAKWVAENEAVWTPWIPAE
;
A
#
# COMPACT_ATOMS: atom_id res chain seq x y z
N MET A 1 64.42 -25.23 -36.44
CA MET A 1 65.38 -25.85 -35.53
C MET A 1 64.72 -25.86 -34.19
N GLY A 2 64.16 -26.88 -33.76
CA GLY A 2 64.48 -28.10 -33.06
C GLY A 2 64.00 -27.87 -31.63
N ALA A 3 63.42 -28.74 -30.90
CA ALA A 3 63.19 -30.16 -30.94
C ALA A 3 62.01 -30.49 -30.01
N GLN A 4 61.25 -31.49 -30.39
CA GLN A 4 60.28 -32.22 -29.57
C GLN A 4 61.01 -32.99 -28.48
N GLN A 5 60.44 -33.00 -27.27
CA GLN A 5 60.65 -34.12 -26.35
C GLN A 5 59.30 -34.61 -25.80
N ARG A 6 58.93 -35.76 -26.25
CA ARG A 6 57.90 -36.65 -25.68
C ARG A 6 58.55 -37.40 -24.50
N THR A 7 57.89 -37.39 -23.38
CA THR A 7 58.14 -38.38 -22.33
C THR A 7 56.84 -39.09 -21.95
N ARG A 8 56.89 -40.37 -22.02
CA ARG A 8 55.82 -41.38 -21.79
C ARG A 8 55.82 -41.78 -20.31
N MET A 9 54.62 -42.04 -19.86
CA MET A 9 54.20 -43.19 -19.08
C MET A 9 54.56 -43.26 -17.57
N LEU A 10 53.59 -43.42 -16.75
CA LEU A 10 53.32 -44.68 -16.03
C LEU A 10 51.94 -44.65 -15.38
N VAL A 11 51.15 -45.65 -15.77
CA VAL A 11 49.86 -45.97 -15.13
C VAL A 11 50.20 -46.88 -13.95
N VAL A 12 49.79 -46.45 -12.72
CA VAL A 12 49.69 -47.33 -11.55
C VAL A 12 48.26 -47.34 -11.11
N GLY A 13 47.59 -48.42 -11.34
CA GLY A 13 46.26 -48.69 -10.86
C GLY A 13 46.31 -48.99 -9.35
N SER A 14 45.49 -48.28 -8.61
CA SER A 14 45.14 -48.67 -7.24
C SER A 14 43.62 -48.66 -7.15
N THR A 15 43.07 -49.84 -7.08
CA THR A 15 41.66 -50.11 -6.74
C THR A 15 41.40 -49.71 -5.29
N LEU A 16 40.63 -48.67 -5.08
CA LEU A 16 40.13 -48.29 -3.76
C LEU A 16 38.67 -48.67 -3.70
N THR A 17 38.35 -49.64 -2.88
CA THR A 17 37.01 -50.08 -2.51
C THR A 17 36.26 -48.98 -1.80
N LEU A 18 35.17 -48.47 -2.43
CA LEU A 18 34.20 -47.58 -1.75
C LEU A 18 33.33 -48.41 -0.81
N ALA A 19 33.48 -48.13 0.48
CA ALA A 19 32.47 -48.50 1.47
C ALA A 19 31.35 -47.50 1.40
N LEU A 20 30.13 -47.92 1.00
CA LEU A 20 28.89 -47.16 1.13
C LEU A 20 28.53 -47.13 2.64
N ALA A 21 28.79 -46.02 3.28
CA ALA A 21 28.13 -45.66 4.55
C ALA A 21 26.85 -44.96 4.18
N ALA A 22 25.72 -45.65 4.26
CA ALA A 22 24.38 -45.05 4.26
C ALA A 22 24.18 -44.31 5.58
N CYS A 23 24.43 -42.98 5.59
CA CYS A 23 23.88 -42.11 6.62
C CYS A 23 22.53 -41.62 6.16
N SER A 24 21.46 -42.27 6.60
CA SER A 24 20.11 -41.71 6.64
C SER A 24 20.08 -40.64 7.75
N GLY A 25 20.42 -39.41 7.37
CA GLY A 25 20.16 -38.23 8.17
C GLY A 25 19.10 -37.41 7.42
N GLY A 26 17.85 -37.54 7.86
CA GLY A 26 16.79 -36.64 7.41
C GLY A 26 17.09 -35.24 7.95
N GLY A 27 17.63 -34.41 7.10
CA GLY A 27 17.66 -32.99 7.25
C GLY A 27 16.83 -32.45 6.09
N GLY A 28 15.57 -32.19 6.36
CA GLY A 28 14.74 -31.42 5.46
C GLY A 28 15.29 -29.98 5.41
N GLY A 29 16.19 -29.72 4.48
CA GLY A 29 16.45 -28.40 4.00
C GLY A 29 15.29 -28.02 3.08
N GLY A 30 14.15 -27.64 3.67
CA GLY A 30 13.11 -26.99 2.92
C GLY A 30 13.70 -25.70 2.39
N THR A 31 13.69 -25.52 1.08
CA THR A 31 13.81 -24.17 0.50
C THR A 31 12.68 -23.38 1.13
N SER A 32 13.00 -22.33 1.91
CA SER A 32 12.01 -21.41 2.42
C SER A 32 11.20 -20.91 1.23
N GLU A 33 9.87 -21.09 1.28
CA GLU A 33 9.01 -20.58 0.24
C GLU A 33 9.07 -19.06 0.29
N VAL A 34 9.21 -18.44 -0.88
CA VAL A 34 9.25 -16.98 -1.04
C VAL A 34 7.82 -16.47 -1.11
N VAL A 35 7.55 -15.37 -0.40
CA VAL A 35 6.28 -14.64 -0.45
C VAL A 35 6.58 -13.21 -0.93
N ASP A 36 6.08 -12.87 -2.09
CA ASP A 36 6.24 -11.55 -2.71
C ASP A 36 5.09 -10.62 -2.30
N ILE A 37 5.40 -9.61 -1.47
CA ILE A 37 4.40 -8.64 -0.97
C ILE A 37 4.52 -7.35 -1.78
N ALA A 38 3.43 -6.92 -2.42
CA ALA A 38 3.35 -5.58 -3.01
C ALA A 38 3.51 -4.51 -1.92
N VAL A 39 4.14 -3.39 -2.25
CA VAL A 39 4.23 -2.19 -1.41
C VAL A 39 3.86 -0.99 -2.27
N ASN A 40 2.69 -0.44 -2.03
CA ASN A 40 2.23 0.76 -2.70
C ASN A 40 2.77 2.03 -2.00
N PRO A 41 2.83 3.19 -2.71
CA PRO A 41 3.64 4.34 -2.29
C PRO A 41 2.94 5.24 -1.25
N TRP A 42 2.38 4.67 -0.19
CA TRP A 42 1.92 5.39 1.00
C TRP A 42 2.29 4.62 2.28
N VAL A 43 2.52 5.38 3.34
CA VAL A 43 3.10 4.83 4.56
C VAL A 43 2.19 3.85 5.31
N GLY A 44 0.86 3.99 5.20
CA GLY A 44 -0.10 3.03 5.78
C GLY A 44 0.07 1.64 5.17
N TYR A 45 0.22 1.57 3.85
CA TYR A 45 0.51 0.31 3.17
C TYR A 45 1.86 -0.27 3.57
N GLU A 46 2.89 0.59 3.65
CA GLU A 46 4.22 0.18 4.08
C GLU A 46 4.21 -0.41 5.49
N ALA A 47 3.41 0.15 6.39
CA ALA A 47 3.21 -0.37 7.75
C ALA A 47 2.56 -1.76 7.73
N ASN A 48 1.49 -1.96 6.94
CA ASN A 48 0.84 -3.27 6.76
C ASN A 48 1.83 -4.31 6.21
N ALA A 49 2.51 -3.98 5.11
CA ALA A 49 3.46 -4.87 4.46
C ALA A 49 4.63 -5.23 5.40
N GLY A 50 5.12 -4.25 6.16
CA GLY A 50 6.20 -4.46 7.12
C GLY A 50 5.83 -5.45 8.21
N VAL A 51 4.67 -5.28 8.86
CA VAL A 51 4.23 -6.17 9.95
C VAL A 51 3.89 -7.56 9.42
N VAL A 52 3.18 -7.66 8.30
CA VAL A 52 2.85 -8.95 7.66
C VAL A 52 4.13 -9.69 7.27
N GLY A 53 5.07 -9.01 6.60
CA GLY A 53 6.32 -9.63 6.17
C GLY A 53 7.23 -10.02 7.33
N HIS A 54 7.32 -9.19 8.39
CA HIS A 54 8.09 -9.52 9.58
C HIS A 54 7.59 -10.81 10.24
N LEU A 55 6.27 -10.94 10.44
CA LEU A 55 5.68 -12.13 11.06
C LEU A 55 5.81 -13.37 10.17
N LEU A 56 5.65 -13.24 8.85
CA LEU A 56 5.91 -14.34 7.91
C LEU A 56 7.36 -14.82 7.99
N SER A 57 8.32 -13.89 8.10
CA SER A 57 9.75 -14.21 8.15
C SER A 57 10.16 -14.79 9.50
N GLU A 58 9.93 -14.03 10.58
CA GLU A 58 10.51 -14.35 11.90
C GLU A 58 9.71 -15.41 12.66
N GLU A 59 8.38 -15.41 12.54
CA GLU A 59 7.51 -16.31 13.30
C GLU A 59 7.11 -17.56 12.49
N MET A 60 7.14 -17.48 11.16
CA MET A 60 6.67 -18.57 10.31
C MET A 60 7.74 -19.17 9.41
N GLY A 61 8.92 -18.53 9.27
CA GLY A 61 10.09 -19.04 8.56
C GLY A 61 10.00 -18.95 7.03
N PHE A 62 9.14 -18.11 6.47
CA PHE A 62 9.10 -17.81 5.04
C PHE A 62 10.23 -16.85 4.65
N THR A 63 10.63 -16.85 3.39
CA THR A 63 11.41 -15.76 2.81
C THR A 63 10.44 -14.71 2.29
N VAL A 64 10.62 -13.43 2.62
CA VAL A 64 9.75 -12.36 2.16
C VAL A 64 10.52 -11.42 1.25
N GLU A 65 9.96 -11.12 0.08
CA GLU A 65 10.43 -10.06 -0.80
C GLU A 65 9.36 -8.97 -0.92
N TYR A 66 9.81 -7.71 -0.97
CA TYR A 66 8.91 -6.57 -1.11
C TYR A 66 9.04 -5.98 -2.52
N LYS A 67 7.92 -5.80 -3.19
CA LYS A 67 7.83 -5.23 -4.54
C LYS A 67 7.21 -3.83 -4.45
N THR A 68 8.03 -2.79 -4.57
CA THR A 68 7.50 -1.41 -4.59
C THR A 68 6.88 -1.14 -5.96
N LEU A 69 5.58 -1.04 -5.99
CA LEU A 69 4.76 -0.96 -7.21
C LEU A 69 3.65 0.08 -7.05
N ALA A 70 3.21 0.66 -8.17
CA ALA A 70 1.94 1.38 -8.21
C ALA A 70 0.76 0.41 -8.02
N GLU A 71 -0.36 0.90 -7.53
CA GLU A 71 -1.56 0.12 -7.22
C GLU A 71 -1.97 -0.82 -8.36
N GLN A 72 -2.17 -0.28 -9.55
CA GLN A 72 -2.59 -1.07 -10.72
C GLN A 72 -1.56 -2.13 -11.09
N VAL A 73 -0.26 -1.80 -11.02
CA VAL A 73 0.84 -2.73 -11.34
C VAL A 73 0.91 -3.88 -10.33
N SER A 74 0.55 -3.63 -9.07
CA SER A 74 0.47 -4.68 -8.05
C SER A 74 -0.54 -5.78 -8.43
N TRP A 75 -1.67 -5.40 -8.99
CA TRP A 75 -2.67 -6.35 -9.48
C TRP A 75 -2.20 -7.14 -10.71
N GLU A 76 -1.47 -6.49 -11.64
CA GLU A 76 -0.84 -7.18 -12.78
C GLU A 76 0.17 -8.23 -12.31
N GLY A 77 0.83 -7.98 -11.17
CA GLY A 77 1.78 -8.89 -10.54
C GLY A 77 1.20 -10.26 -10.18
N PHE A 78 -0.10 -10.38 -9.92
CA PHE A 78 -0.75 -11.67 -9.71
C PHE A 78 -0.75 -12.56 -10.97
N GLU A 79 -0.87 -11.96 -12.15
CA GLU A 79 -0.87 -12.70 -13.41
C GLU A 79 0.55 -13.12 -13.82
N THR A 80 1.53 -12.27 -13.55
CA THR A 80 2.95 -12.55 -13.89
C THR A 80 3.63 -13.43 -12.86
N GLY A 81 3.06 -13.58 -11.67
CA GLY A 81 3.66 -14.27 -10.54
C GLY A 81 4.72 -13.43 -9.79
N GLU A 82 4.72 -12.11 -10.00
CA GLU A 82 5.62 -11.18 -9.31
C GLU A 82 5.09 -10.74 -7.94
N VAL A 83 3.79 -10.88 -7.70
CA VAL A 83 3.12 -10.51 -6.46
C VAL A 83 2.31 -11.69 -5.94
N ASP A 84 2.48 -12.00 -4.66
CA ASP A 84 1.69 -13.00 -3.93
C ASP A 84 0.65 -12.37 -3.01
N ALA A 85 0.88 -11.13 -2.53
CA ALA A 85 -0.04 -10.48 -1.62
C ALA A 85 -0.17 -8.97 -1.86
N ILE A 86 -1.42 -8.51 -1.88
CA ILE A 86 -1.85 -7.13 -1.70
C ILE A 86 -2.50 -7.05 -0.32
N VAL A 87 -1.84 -6.38 0.63
CA VAL A 87 -2.24 -6.38 2.05
C VAL A 87 -3.11 -5.20 2.45
N GLU A 88 -3.41 -4.32 1.51
CA GLU A 88 -4.35 -3.21 1.66
C GLU A 88 -4.87 -2.80 0.28
N ASN A 89 -6.18 -2.80 0.09
CA ASN A 89 -6.82 -2.40 -1.16
C ASN A 89 -7.91 -1.36 -0.90
N TRP A 90 -7.89 -0.28 -1.69
CA TRP A 90 -8.79 0.86 -1.59
C TRP A 90 -9.90 0.82 -2.66
N GLY A 91 -10.54 -0.32 -2.81
CA GLY A 91 -11.65 -0.49 -3.74
C GLY A 91 -11.22 -1.17 -5.04
N HIS A 92 -11.29 -0.47 -6.20
CA HIS A 92 -10.91 -1.00 -7.53
C HIS A 92 -11.76 -2.18 -8.00
N ALA A 93 -13.07 -1.95 -8.10
CA ALA A 93 -14.02 -2.97 -8.56
C ALA A 93 -13.67 -3.56 -9.94
N ASP A 94 -13.08 -2.77 -10.82
CA ASP A 94 -12.60 -3.16 -12.14
C ASP A 94 -11.41 -4.13 -12.09
N LEU A 95 -10.43 -3.88 -11.18
CA LEU A 95 -9.29 -4.76 -10.96
C LEU A 95 -9.74 -6.07 -10.29
N ILE A 96 -10.62 -5.98 -9.31
CA ILE A 96 -11.25 -7.17 -8.68
C ILE A 96 -11.98 -8.00 -9.74
N GLN A 97 -12.80 -7.37 -10.57
CA GLN A 97 -13.49 -8.05 -11.67
C GLN A 97 -12.49 -8.74 -12.61
N THR A 98 -11.42 -8.06 -12.98
CA THR A 98 -10.41 -8.58 -13.91
C THR A 98 -9.62 -9.73 -13.32
N TYR A 99 -9.01 -9.56 -12.12
CA TYR A 99 -8.02 -10.52 -11.61
C TYR A 99 -8.62 -11.61 -10.71
N VAL A 100 -9.74 -11.33 -10.04
CA VAL A 100 -10.41 -12.32 -9.18
C VAL A 100 -11.48 -13.09 -9.97
N THR A 101 -12.32 -12.39 -10.75
CA THR A 101 -13.47 -13.01 -11.40
C THR A 101 -13.14 -13.57 -12.78
N GLU A 102 -12.53 -12.78 -13.66
CA GLU A 102 -12.31 -13.16 -15.04
C GLU A 102 -11.07 -14.02 -15.23
N LYS A 103 -9.91 -13.55 -14.74
CA LYS A 103 -8.65 -14.28 -14.85
C LYS A 103 -8.47 -15.35 -13.77
N ALA A 104 -9.13 -15.20 -12.62
CA ALA A 104 -9.07 -16.10 -11.48
C ALA A 104 -7.64 -16.40 -11.00
N VAL A 105 -6.76 -15.40 -11.05
CA VAL A 105 -5.35 -15.48 -10.60
C VAL A 105 -5.15 -14.96 -9.18
N ALA A 106 -6.14 -14.25 -8.64
CA ALA A 106 -6.17 -13.74 -7.27
C ALA A 106 -7.42 -14.23 -6.53
N VAL A 107 -7.35 -14.23 -5.20
CA VAL A 107 -8.48 -14.54 -4.32
C VAL A 107 -8.57 -13.53 -3.19
N ALA A 108 -9.77 -13.23 -2.72
CA ALA A 108 -9.98 -12.36 -1.58
C ALA A 108 -9.39 -12.98 -0.30
N ALA A 109 -8.63 -12.20 0.44
CA ALA A 109 -8.01 -12.59 1.71
C ALA A 109 -8.68 -11.91 2.92
N GLY A 110 -9.88 -11.35 2.74
CA GLY A 110 -10.67 -10.73 3.79
C GLY A 110 -10.22 -9.31 4.14
N SER A 111 -10.81 -8.77 5.20
CA SER A 111 -10.61 -7.40 5.66
C SER A 111 -9.29 -7.21 6.40
N THR A 112 -8.75 -5.98 6.33
CA THR A 112 -7.66 -5.51 7.22
C THR A 112 -8.15 -5.18 8.63
N GLY A 113 -9.48 -5.01 8.82
CA GLY A 113 -10.08 -4.49 10.06
C GLY A 113 -10.15 -2.96 10.10
N ILE A 114 -9.80 -2.27 9.03
CA ILE A 114 -9.71 -0.80 8.95
C ILE A 114 -10.72 -0.27 7.94
N ASP A 115 -11.44 0.78 8.31
CA ASP A 115 -12.27 1.54 7.39
C ASP A 115 -11.44 2.67 6.75
N GLY A 116 -11.49 2.78 5.43
CA GLY A 116 -10.83 3.80 4.65
C GLY A 116 -11.79 4.95 4.29
N ILE A 117 -11.32 6.18 4.43
CA ILE A 117 -12.05 7.37 4.01
C ILE A 117 -11.13 8.22 3.13
N ILE A 118 -11.49 8.40 1.89
CA ILE A 118 -10.87 9.39 1.00
C ILE A 118 -11.75 10.63 0.95
N GLY A 119 -11.17 11.77 0.70
CA GLY A 119 -11.92 13.02 0.51
C GLY A 119 -11.05 14.21 0.20
N TRP A 120 -11.70 15.37 0.14
CA TRP A 120 -11.07 16.64 -0.01
C TRP A 120 -11.00 17.35 1.34
N TYR A 121 -9.91 18.03 1.59
CA TYR A 121 -9.63 18.61 2.89
C TYR A 121 -9.05 20.01 2.77
N VAL A 122 -9.27 20.79 3.82
CA VAL A 122 -8.62 22.07 4.05
C VAL A 122 -7.95 22.05 5.44
N PRO A 123 -6.89 22.89 5.65
CA PRO A 123 -6.31 23.08 6.98
C PRO A 123 -7.35 23.61 7.98
N PRO A 124 -7.28 23.25 9.28
CA PRO A 124 -8.23 23.68 10.32
C PRO A 124 -8.43 25.20 10.41
N TRP A 125 -7.37 25.99 10.20
CA TRP A 125 -7.47 27.44 10.22
C TRP A 125 -8.45 27.98 9.18
N MET A 126 -8.52 27.36 7.98
CA MET A 126 -9.44 27.79 6.92
C MET A 126 -10.89 27.56 7.29
N ALA A 127 -11.21 26.36 7.80
CA ALA A 127 -12.57 26.06 8.26
C ALA A 127 -13.00 26.97 9.44
N THR A 128 -12.03 27.46 10.22
CA THR A 128 -12.31 28.40 11.31
C THR A 128 -12.58 29.81 10.78
N GLU A 129 -11.79 30.28 9.80
CA GLU A 129 -11.88 31.64 9.24
C GLU A 129 -13.00 31.75 8.20
N TYR A 130 -13.25 30.67 7.45
CA TYR A 130 -14.26 30.56 6.38
C TYR A 130 -15.15 29.35 6.62
N PRO A 131 -16.11 29.39 7.58
CA PRO A 131 -16.86 28.19 7.99
C PRO A 131 -17.68 27.52 6.88
N ASP A 132 -18.10 28.27 5.88
CA ASP A 132 -18.87 27.80 4.73
C ASP A 132 -18.02 27.17 3.62
N ILE A 133 -16.67 27.21 3.75
CA ILE A 133 -15.75 26.60 2.76
C ILE A 133 -15.85 25.07 2.77
N THR A 134 -16.34 24.49 3.84
CA THR A 134 -16.50 23.04 3.96
C THR A 134 -17.68 22.49 3.15
N ASP A 135 -18.57 23.34 2.67
CA ASP A 135 -19.64 22.97 1.74
C ASP A 135 -19.15 23.17 0.30
N TRP A 136 -19.16 22.09 -0.48
CA TRP A 136 -18.66 22.08 -1.86
C TRP A 136 -19.35 23.12 -2.75
N GLU A 137 -20.64 23.43 -2.52
CA GLU A 137 -21.40 24.39 -3.31
C GLU A 137 -20.78 25.82 -3.25
N ASN A 138 -19.99 26.11 -2.20
CA ASN A 138 -19.34 27.39 -2.01
C ASN A 138 -17.92 27.43 -2.61
N LEU A 139 -17.30 26.31 -2.99
CA LEU A 139 -15.91 26.23 -3.40
C LEU A 139 -15.58 27.16 -4.59
N ASN A 140 -16.48 27.29 -5.56
CA ASN A 140 -16.27 28.22 -6.70
C ASN A 140 -16.14 29.68 -6.26
N GLY A 141 -16.78 30.08 -5.16
CA GLY A 141 -16.62 31.39 -4.55
C GLY A 141 -15.22 31.64 -3.99
N TYR A 142 -14.49 30.59 -3.67
CA TYR A 142 -13.14 30.62 -3.11
C TYR A 142 -12.04 30.30 -4.12
N ALA A 143 -12.35 29.93 -5.36
CA ALA A 143 -11.37 29.47 -6.36
C ALA A 143 -10.20 30.45 -6.55
N GLU A 144 -10.48 31.77 -6.53
CA GLU A 144 -9.44 32.82 -6.65
C GLU A 144 -8.39 32.75 -5.53
N MET A 145 -8.81 32.36 -4.29
CA MET A 145 -7.93 32.23 -3.13
C MET A 145 -6.89 31.12 -3.29
N PHE A 146 -7.24 30.08 -4.06
CA PHE A 146 -6.41 28.89 -4.28
C PHE A 146 -5.54 28.96 -5.52
N LYS A 147 -5.55 30.06 -6.28
CA LYS A 147 -4.75 30.20 -7.50
C LYS A 147 -3.26 30.16 -7.23
N THR A 148 -2.56 29.42 -8.08
CA THR A 148 -1.09 29.34 -8.09
C THR A 148 -0.55 29.53 -9.51
N SER A 149 0.77 29.57 -9.66
CA SER A 149 1.39 29.58 -10.99
C SER A 149 1.15 28.28 -11.78
N GLU A 150 0.86 27.18 -11.08
CA GLU A 150 0.66 25.85 -11.70
C GLU A 150 -0.78 25.64 -12.14
N SER A 151 -1.75 26.20 -11.40
CA SER A 151 -3.18 26.09 -11.74
C SER A 151 -3.68 27.14 -12.72
N GLY A 152 -2.85 28.17 -13.01
CA GLY A 152 -3.18 29.24 -13.96
C GLY A 152 -4.35 30.10 -13.51
N ASP A 153 -5.43 30.15 -14.31
CA ASP A 153 -6.62 30.97 -14.02
C ASP A 153 -7.63 30.26 -13.11
N LYS A 154 -7.38 29.00 -12.72
CA LYS A 154 -8.25 28.20 -11.86
C LYS A 154 -7.68 28.09 -10.44
N GLY A 155 -8.53 27.78 -9.45
CA GLY A 155 -8.07 27.38 -8.13
C GLY A 155 -7.24 26.09 -8.20
N GLN A 156 -6.17 25.99 -7.40
CA GLN A 156 -5.42 24.76 -7.30
C GLN A 156 -6.14 23.78 -6.38
N PHE A 157 -6.33 22.54 -6.86
CA PHE A 157 -6.60 21.37 -6.04
C PHE A 157 -5.31 20.53 -5.95
N LEU A 158 -4.77 20.34 -4.75
CA LEU A 158 -3.52 19.60 -4.55
C LEU A 158 -3.82 18.10 -4.36
N ALA A 159 -3.51 17.30 -5.37
CA ALA A 159 -3.54 15.83 -5.29
C ALA A 159 -2.23 15.28 -4.73
N GLY A 160 -2.22 14.00 -4.35
CA GLY A 160 -1.05 13.31 -3.79
C GLY A 160 -0.01 12.88 -4.82
N ASP A 161 0.35 11.61 -4.77
CA ASP A 161 1.22 10.96 -5.75
C ASP A 161 0.41 10.70 -7.05
N PRO A 162 0.96 10.97 -8.23
CA PRO A 162 0.25 10.74 -9.49
C PRO A 162 -0.04 9.27 -9.79
N SER A 163 0.55 8.33 -9.04
CA SER A 163 0.24 6.89 -9.13
C SER A 163 -0.93 6.45 -8.26
N PHE A 164 -1.46 7.35 -7.40
CA PHE A 164 -2.69 7.07 -6.66
C PHE A 164 -3.87 7.07 -7.65
N VAL A 165 -4.73 6.09 -7.52
CA VAL A 165 -5.96 6.03 -8.30
C VAL A 165 -7.01 6.87 -7.59
N THR A 166 -7.23 8.10 -8.07
CA THR A 166 -8.16 9.05 -7.46
C THR A 166 -9.21 9.52 -8.47
N SER A 167 -10.32 10.03 -7.94
CA SER A 167 -11.45 10.54 -8.72
C SER A 167 -11.48 12.08 -8.79
N ASP A 168 -10.45 12.76 -8.34
CA ASP A 168 -10.45 14.22 -8.13
C ASP A 168 -10.81 15.03 -9.38
N GLN A 169 -10.22 14.70 -10.54
CA GLN A 169 -10.52 15.41 -11.77
C GLN A 169 -11.98 15.17 -12.23
N GLY A 170 -12.46 13.94 -12.11
CA GLY A 170 -13.84 13.60 -12.44
C GLY A 170 -14.85 14.33 -11.53
N ILE A 171 -14.53 14.49 -10.25
CA ILE A 171 -15.37 15.25 -9.30
C ILE A 171 -15.35 16.75 -9.65
N ILE A 172 -14.18 17.32 -9.94
CA ILE A 172 -14.05 18.72 -10.38
C ILE A 172 -14.91 18.98 -11.62
N ASP A 173 -14.82 18.10 -12.62
CA ASP A 173 -15.54 18.26 -13.89
C ASP A 173 -17.04 17.99 -13.71
N GLY A 174 -17.42 16.96 -12.95
CA GLY A 174 -18.83 16.59 -12.72
C GLY A 174 -19.59 17.61 -11.86
N LEU A 175 -18.92 18.27 -10.93
CA LEU A 175 -19.50 19.33 -10.10
C LEU A 175 -19.28 20.75 -10.67
N GLU A 176 -18.71 20.87 -11.88
CA GLU A 176 -18.42 22.13 -12.56
C GLU A 176 -17.61 23.11 -11.67
N LEU A 177 -16.59 22.59 -10.97
CA LEU A 177 -15.75 23.40 -10.08
C LEU A 177 -14.64 24.11 -10.87
N ASP A 178 -14.36 25.36 -10.51
CA ASP A 178 -13.31 26.17 -11.16
C ASP A 178 -11.94 25.90 -10.55
N PHE A 179 -11.55 24.62 -10.54
CA PHE A 179 -10.31 24.11 -10.00
C PHE A 179 -9.50 23.32 -11.04
N GLN A 180 -8.21 23.20 -10.79
CA GLN A 180 -7.24 22.43 -11.58
C GLN A 180 -6.47 21.51 -10.64
N VAL A 181 -6.41 20.22 -10.97
CA VAL A 181 -5.57 19.25 -10.24
C VAL A 181 -4.09 19.56 -10.49
N VAL A 182 -3.35 19.68 -9.40
CA VAL A 182 -1.89 19.77 -9.36
C VAL A 182 -1.38 18.70 -8.41
N TYR A 183 -0.37 17.95 -8.81
CA TYR A 183 0.14 16.84 -8.01
C TYR A 183 1.29 17.30 -7.10
N ALA A 184 1.25 16.92 -5.83
CA ALA A 184 2.34 17.10 -4.88
C ALA A 184 3.55 16.20 -5.23
N GLY A 185 3.33 15.13 -5.96
CA GLY A 185 4.35 14.20 -6.44
C GLY A 185 4.69 13.05 -5.48
N SER A 186 4.28 13.15 -4.21
CA SER A 186 4.39 12.08 -3.22
C SER A 186 3.48 12.35 -2.03
N GLU A 187 3.19 11.29 -1.23
CA GLU A 187 2.49 11.46 0.04
C GLU A 187 3.23 12.39 1.00
N ALA A 188 4.54 12.24 1.12
CA ALA A 188 5.36 13.09 1.99
C ALA A 188 5.29 14.57 1.63
N ALA A 189 5.29 14.89 0.33
CA ALA A 189 5.13 16.26 -0.14
C ALA A 189 3.72 16.82 0.13
N LEU A 190 2.69 15.99 0.00
CA LEU A 190 1.31 16.35 0.34
C LEU A 190 1.15 16.66 1.84
N ILE A 191 1.70 15.81 2.71
CA ILE A 191 1.73 16.02 4.15
C ILE A 191 2.43 17.33 4.52
N GLU A 192 3.60 17.58 3.93
CA GLU A 192 4.36 18.81 4.19
C GLU A 192 3.63 20.07 3.69
N ALA A 193 2.93 19.98 2.55
CA ALA A 193 2.09 21.06 2.06
C ALA A 193 0.98 21.42 3.06
N PHE A 194 0.24 20.42 3.59
CA PHE A 194 -0.80 20.67 4.60
C PHE A 194 -0.22 21.18 5.92
N ARG A 195 0.92 20.63 6.39
CA ARG A 195 1.62 21.10 7.59
C ARG A 195 2.01 22.56 7.46
N SER A 196 2.61 22.91 6.34
CA SER A 196 3.02 24.28 6.03
C SER A 196 1.83 25.22 5.88
N ALA A 197 0.75 24.77 5.24
CA ALA A 197 -0.48 25.55 5.06
C ALA A 197 -1.14 25.90 6.39
N GLU A 198 -1.21 24.92 7.34
CA GLU A 198 -1.71 25.19 8.69
C GLU A 198 -0.81 26.16 9.46
N ALA A 199 0.51 25.94 9.47
CA ALA A 199 1.46 26.74 10.23
C ALA A 199 1.56 28.20 9.74
N ASN A 200 1.49 28.41 8.42
CA ASN A 200 1.65 29.73 7.79
C ASN A 200 0.33 30.39 7.42
N LYS A 201 -0.80 29.74 7.66
CA LYS A 201 -2.13 30.18 7.23
C LYS A 201 -2.18 30.48 5.73
N THR A 202 -1.63 29.58 4.93
CA THR A 202 -1.68 29.63 3.48
C THR A 202 -2.86 28.81 2.98
N PRO A 203 -3.72 29.32 2.08
CA PRO A 203 -4.83 28.55 1.54
C PRO A 203 -4.38 27.28 0.84
N LEU A 204 -5.02 26.15 1.17
CA LEU A 204 -4.81 24.88 0.53
C LEU A 204 -6.10 24.06 0.55
N LEU A 205 -6.51 23.55 -0.61
CA LEU A 205 -7.53 22.53 -0.80
C LEU A 205 -6.87 21.35 -1.47
N GLY A 206 -7.06 20.16 -0.95
CA GLY A 206 -6.43 18.99 -1.57
C GLY A 206 -7.02 17.66 -1.11
N TYR A 207 -6.55 16.63 -1.79
CA TYR A 207 -6.80 15.23 -1.47
C TYR A 207 -6.19 14.86 -0.12
N PHE A 208 -6.91 14.07 0.67
CA PHE A 208 -6.33 13.38 1.81
C PHE A 208 -7.17 12.15 2.17
N TYR A 209 -6.70 11.36 3.14
CA TYR A 209 -7.35 10.10 3.49
C TYR A 209 -7.13 9.72 4.95
N SER A 210 -7.97 8.83 5.45
CA SER A 210 -7.89 8.24 6.79
C SER A 210 -8.03 6.70 6.66
N PRO A 211 -7.27 5.92 7.45
CA PRO A 211 -6.33 6.36 8.49
C PRO A 211 -5.01 6.89 7.92
N GLN A 212 -4.54 7.97 8.51
CA GLN A 212 -3.22 8.53 8.25
C GLN A 212 -2.72 9.24 9.52
N TRP A 213 -1.54 8.89 10.00
CA TRP A 213 -0.99 9.37 11.29
C TRP A 213 -0.96 10.89 11.40
N PHE A 214 -0.75 11.60 10.29
CA PHE A 214 -0.67 13.06 10.23
C PHE A 214 -1.95 13.76 10.71
N LEU A 215 -3.11 13.13 10.57
CA LEU A 215 -4.38 13.67 11.08
C LEU A 215 -4.40 13.83 12.61
N ASN A 216 -3.53 13.12 13.34
CA ASN A 216 -3.33 13.34 14.78
C ASN A 216 -2.46 14.58 15.06
N GLU A 217 -1.60 14.98 14.14
CA GLU A 217 -0.79 16.21 14.23
C GLU A 217 -1.58 17.43 13.77
N VAL A 218 -2.21 17.34 12.60
CA VAL A 218 -3.05 18.39 12.02
C VAL A 218 -4.42 17.78 11.68
N PRO A 219 -5.48 18.08 12.45
CA PRO A 219 -6.82 17.53 12.22
C PRO A 219 -7.48 18.25 11.04
N LEU A 220 -7.10 17.88 9.82
CA LEU A 220 -7.64 18.42 8.58
C LEU A 220 -9.17 18.35 8.58
N VAL A 221 -9.82 19.33 7.99
CA VAL A 221 -11.28 19.42 7.92
C VAL A 221 -11.73 18.98 6.54
N LYS A 222 -12.60 17.95 6.51
CA LYS A 222 -13.12 17.39 5.26
C LYS A 222 -14.15 18.34 4.64
N ILE A 223 -14.14 18.43 3.31
CA ILE A 223 -15.17 19.09 2.53
C ILE A 223 -16.38 18.15 2.41
N ASP A 224 -17.56 18.68 2.65
CA ASP A 224 -18.82 17.98 2.46
C ASP A 224 -19.19 17.99 0.98
N LEU A 225 -18.73 16.97 0.25
CA LEU A 225 -19.11 16.69 -1.14
C LEU A 225 -20.52 16.05 -1.19
N PRO A 226 -21.21 16.05 -2.34
CA PRO A 226 -22.49 15.36 -2.46
C PRO A 226 -22.37 13.89 -2.03
N PRO A 227 -23.29 13.36 -1.20
CA PRO A 227 -23.17 11.99 -0.68
C PRO A 227 -23.06 10.96 -1.81
N TYR A 228 -22.20 9.97 -1.60
CA TYR A 228 -22.10 8.83 -2.52
C TYR A 228 -23.43 8.10 -2.66
N THR A 229 -23.80 7.82 -3.89
CA THR A 229 -24.92 6.93 -4.25
C THR A 229 -24.48 5.98 -5.35
N GLU A 230 -24.95 4.74 -5.34
CA GLU A 230 -24.56 3.75 -6.34
C GLU A 230 -24.69 4.28 -7.78
N GLY A 231 -23.60 4.24 -8.54
CA GLY A 231 -23.55 4.68 -9.93
C GLY A 231 -23.31 6.18 -10.14
N CYS A 232 -23.17 7.00 -9.10
CA CYS A 232 -22.85 8.43 -9.25
C CYS A 232 -21.43 8.70 -9.77
N ASP A 233 -20.57 7.67 -9.75
CA ASP A 233 -19.19 7.61 -10.21
C ASP A 233 -19.01 6.74 -11.47
N ALA A 234 -20.11 6.32 -12.10
CA ALA A 234 -20.08 5.43 -13.26
C ALA A 234 -19.39 6.05 -14.50
N ASP A 235 -19.42 7.37 -14.62
CA ASP A 235 -18.63 8.11 -15.61
C ASP A 235 -17.41 8.73 -14.90
N PRO A 236 -16.20 8.18 -15.05
CA PRO A 236 -15.01 8.68 -14.38
C PRO A 236 -14.61 10.11 -14.85
N ALA A 237 -15.17 10.61 -15.94
CA ALA A 237 -14.93 11.96 -16.44
C ALA A 237 -15.92 12.99 -15.88
N ALA A 238 -17.00 12.57 -15.20
CA ALA A 238 -18.06 13.47 -14.73
C ALA A 238 -18.73 12.92 -13.46
N ILE A 239 -17.97 12.82 -12.36
CA ILE A 239 -18.42 12.28 -11.07
C ILE A 239 -19.18 13.36 -10.29
N THR A 240 -20.38 13.04 -9.81
CA THR A 240 -21.26 14.00 -9.13
C THR A 240 -21.44 13.73 -7.64
N CYS A 241 -20.54 13.00 -7.01
CA CYS A 241 -20.61 12.60 -5.61
C CYS A 241 -19.23 12.49 -4.98
N ASP A 242 -19.19 12.33 -3.65
CA ASP A 242 -18.01 11.98 -2.86
C ASP A 242 -17.47 10.59 -3.23
N TYR A 243 -16.31 10.26 -2.75
CA TYR A 243 -15.73 8.94 -2.85
C TYR A 243 -16.65 7.86 -2.24
N ALA A 244 -16.63 6.68 -2.83
CA ALA A 244 -17.28 5.53 -2.24
C ALA A 244 -16.71 5.23 -0.84
N PRO A 245 -17.51 4.74 0.09
CA PRO A 245 -17.00 4.29 1.38
C PRO A 245 -16.18 3.00 1.21
N TYR A 246 -14.92 3.03 1.63
CA TYR A 246 -14.02 1.86 1.67
C TYR A 246 -14.09 1.21 3.05
N SER A 247 -15.15 0.48 3.32
CA SER A 247 -15.43 -0.06 4.66
C SER A 247 -15.85 -1.52 4.62
N PRO A 248 -14.96 -2.41 5.08
CA PRO A 248 -13.55 -2.19 5.41
C PRO A 248 -12.62 -2.31 4.20
N LEU A 249 -11.39 -1.79 4.31
CA LEU A 249 -10.31 -2.10 3.36
C LEU A 249 -10.05 -3.61 3.34
N ASP A 250 -9.85 -4.17 2.17
CA ASP A 250 -9.66 -5.60 1.98
C ASP A 250 -8.25 -5.98 1.51
N LYS A 251 -8.00 -7.27 1.43
CA LYS A 251 -6.72 -7.87 1.04
C LYS A 251 -6.96 -8.91 -0.04
N TYR A 252 -5.94 -9.12 -0.88
CA TYR A 252 -5.94 -10.13 -1.93
C TYR A 252 -4.63 -10.90 -1.92
N ILE A 253 -4.70 -12.18 -2.27
CA ILE A 253 -3.51 -13.03 -2.44
C ILE A 253 -3.57 -13.73 -3.78
N SER A 254 -2.40 -14.13 -4.29
CA SER A 254 -2.33 -14.93 -5.51
C SER A 254 -2.96 -16.30 -5.29
N LYS A 255 -3.58 -16.84 -6.33
CA LYS A 255 -4.06 -18.22 -6.32
C LYS A 255 -2.91 -19.20 -6.13
N ASN A 256 -1.72 -18.85 -6.63
CA ASN A 256 -0.51 -19.63 -6.44
C ASN A 256 -0.11 -19.73 -4.95
N LEU A 257 -0.13 -18.62 -4.21
CA LEU A 257 0.16 -18.61 -2.77
C LEU A 257 -0.86 -19.47 -2.00
N GLU A 258 -2.14 -19.35 -2.34
CA GLU A 258 -3.20 -20.15 -1.69
C GLU A 258 -2.98 -21.65 -1.87
N ASP A 259 -2.58 -22.06 -3.08
CA ASP A 259 -2.42 -23.47 -3.43
C ASP A 259 -1.09 -24.08 -2.92
N ASN A 260 0.00 -23.32 -2.91
CA ASN A 260 1.35 -23.83 -2.65
C ASN A 260 1.90 -23.47 -1.26
N ALA A 261 1.47 -22.35 -0.67
CA ALA A 261 1.83 -21.94 0.69
C ALA A 261 0.59 -21.65 1.57
N PRO A 262 -0.30 -22.64 1.78
CA PRO A 262 -1.59 -22.42 2.43
C PRO A 262 -1.47 -21.85 3.85
N ARG A 263 -0.35 -22.09 4.55
CA ARG A 263 -0.09 -21.54 5.87
C ARG A 263 0.17 -20.03 5.83
N ALA A 264 0.95 -19.54 4.84
CA ALA A 264 1.15 -18.11 4.61
C ALA A 264 -0.17 -17.44 4.16
N ALA A 265 -0.89 -18.06 3.24
CA ALA A 265 -2.20 -17.60 2.79
C ALA A 265 -3.19 -17.46 3.96
N GLN A 266 -3.25 -18.45 4.86
CA GLN A 266 -4.13 -18.40 6.02
C GLN A 266 -3.72 -17.31 7.01
N PHE A 267 -2.43 -17.10 7.23
CA PHE A 267 -1.92 -16.02 8.06
C PHE A 267 -2.37 -14.66 7.50
N ILE A 268 -2.19 -14.40 6.20
CA ILE A 268 -2.61 -13.15 5.58
C ILE A 268 -4.13 -12.97 5.70
N LYS A 269 -4.92 -14.04 5.56
CA LYS A 269 -6.38 -14.01 5.79
C LYS A 269 -6.74 -13.64 7.21
N ASN A 270 -5.98 -14.11 8.20
CA ASN A 270 -6.19 -13.83 9.62
C ASN A 270 -5.76 -12.44 10.06
N PHE A 271 -4.81 -11.83 9.32
CA PHE A 271 -4.29 -10.50 9.65
C PHE A 271 -5.41 -9.46 9.68
N GLN A 272 -5.62 -8.87 10.85
CA GLN A 272 -6.56 -7.78 11.10
C GLN A 272 -6.08 -6.94 12.27
N TRP A 273 -6.04 -5.65 12.11
CA TRP A 273 -5.67 -4.73 13.17
C TRP A 273 -6.49 -3.43 13.13
N THR A 274 -6.19 -2.47 13.98
CA THR A 274 -6.89 -1.19 14.02
C THR A 274 -6.12 -0.09 13.32
N ALA A 275 -6.82 0.98 12.93
CA ALA A 275 -6.20 2.19 12.40
C ALA A 275 -5.14 2.78 13.36
N GLU A 276 -5.32 2.63 14.69
CA GLU A 276 -4.35 3.07 15.68
C GLU A 276 -3.03 2.31 15.56
N HIS A 277 -3.07 0.98 15.38
CA HIS A 277 -1.87 0.17 15.17
C HIS A 277 -1.15 0.55 13.89
N GLN A 278 -1.90 0.69 12.78
CA GLN A 278 -1.32 1.13 11.50
C GLN A 278 -0.66 2.50 11.63
N ASN A 279 -1.34 3.48 12.22
CA ASN A 279 -0.81 4.81 12.42
C ASN A 279 0.41 4.82 13.34
N THR A 280 0.49 3.92 14.33
CA THR A 280 1.64 3.79 15.20
C THR A 280 2.88 3.36 14.41
N VAL A 281 2.77 2.31 13.58
CA VAL A 281 3.89 1.85 12.74
C VAL A 281 4.25 2.89 11.68
N SER A 282 3.26 3.51 11.06
CA SER A 282 3.46 4.60 10.10
C SER A 282 4.23 5.78 10.71
N ASN A 283 3.92 6.11 11.96
CA ASN A 283 4.62 7.17 12.70
C ASN A 283 6.08 6.80 13.00
N TYR A 284 6.37 5.54 13.36
CA TYR A 284 7.74 5.06 13.52
C TYR A 284 8.55 5.19 12.23
N ILE A 285 7.94 4.87 11.08
CA ILE A 285 8.59 5.00 9.78
C ILE A 285 8.84 6.48 9.45
N THR A 286 7.84 7.34 9.60
CA THR A 286 7.88 8.72 9.10
C THR A 286 8.58 9.68 10.05
N ASN A 287 8.16 9.72 11.34
CA ASN A 287 8.66 10.71 12.30
C ASN A 287 9.89 10.23 13.05
N ASP A 288 9.96 8.94 13.40
CA ASP A 288 11.12 8.36 14.07
C ASP A 288 12.21 7.94 13.08
N ALA A 289 11.93 8.07 11.76
CA ALA A 289 12.84 7.72 10.66
C ALA A 289 13.37 6.28 10.75
N MET A 290 12.55 5.36 11.25
CA MET A 290 12.88 3.94 11.30
C MET A 290 12.73 3.31 9.92
N SER A 291 13.52 2.26 9.63
CA SER A 291 13.23 1.40 8.49
C SER A 291 11.87 0.70 8.70
N ARG A 292 11.23 0.28 7.62
CA ARG A 292 10.01 -0.53 7.68
C ARG A 292 10.20 -1.76 8.57
N GLU A 293 11.34 -2.44 8.41
CA GLU A 293 11.69 -3.65 9.13
C GLU A 293 11.84 -3.37 10.63
N ASP A 294 12.55 -2.29 11.02
CA ASP A 294 12.73 -1.92 12.43
C ASP A 294 11.41 -1.46 13.07
N ALA A 295 10.60 -0.70 12.34
CA ALA A 295 9.27 -0.26 12.79
C ALA A 295 8.32 -1.45 13.04
N ALA A 296 8.30 -2.40 12.11
CA ALA A 296 7.53 -3.63 12.24
C ALA A 296 8.01 -4.48 13.42
N ALA A 297 9.32 -4.72 13.54
CA ALA A 297 9.90 -5.47 14.64
C ALA A 297 9.58 -4.85 16.01
N LYS A 298 9.66 -3.53 16.12
CA LYS A 298 9.31 -2.81 17.34
C LYS A 298 7.84 -3.02 17.70
N TRP A 299 6.93 -2.81 16.73
CA TRP A 299 5.50 -2.98 16.98
C TRP A 299 5.16 -4.43 17.36
N VAL A 300 5.72 -5.42 16.66
CA VAL A 300 5.52 -6.85 16.93
C VAL A 300 5.96 -7.20 18.35
N ALA A 301 7.11 -6.72 18.80
CA ALA A 301 7.63 -6.96 20.16
C ALA A 301 6.72 -6.35 21.24
N GLU A 302 6.03 -5.25 20.94
CA GLU A 302 5.17 -4.54 21.90
C GLU A 302 3.70 -5.05 21.89
N ASN A 303 3.29 -5.84 20.88
CA ASN A 303 1.88 -6.17 20.64
C ASN A 303 1.61 -7.69 20.45
N GLU A 304 2.36 -8.55 21.15
CA GLU A 304 2.26 -10.02 21.01
C GLU A 304 0.82 -10.55 21.13
N ALA A 305 0.03 -10.00 22.04
CA ALA A 305 -1.36 -10.42 22.26
C ALA A 305 -2.28 -10.09 21.05
N VAL A 306 -1.91 -9.12 20.20
CA VAL A 306 -2.68 -8.73 19.02
C VAL A 306 -2.43 -9.67 17.86
N TRP A 307 -1.16 -9.96 17.57
CA TRP A 307 -0.80 -10.72 16.37
C TRP A 307 -0.74 -12.25 16.57
N THR A 308 -0.55 -12.74 17.79
CA THR A 308 -0.51 -14.20 18.06
C THR A 308 -1.71 -14.95 17.48
N PRO A 309 -2.96 -14.45 17.58
CA PRO A 309 -4.11 -15.11 16.97
C PRO A 309 -4.08 -15.19 15.43
N TRP A 310 -3.23 -14.45 14.76
CA TRP A 310 -3.12 -14.48 13.30
C TRP A 310 -2.31 -15.67 12.80
N ILE A 311 -1.40 -16.20 13.65
CA ILE A 311 -0.54 -17.33 13.29
C ILE A 311 -1.40 -18.60 13.25
N PRO A 312 -1.55 -19.26 12.08
CA PRO A 312 -2.29 -20.51 12.00
C PRO A 312 -1.53 -21.64 12.71
N ALA A 313 -2.28 -22.57 13.29
CA ALA A 313 -1.71 -23.78 13.86
C ALA A 313 -0.93 -24.60 12.82
N GLU A 314 0.10 -25.34 13.27
CA GLU A 314 0.91 -26.22 12.42
C GLU A 314 0.10 -27.38 11.83
#